data_900adc6b6f741498e13d947c72a13b3e
#
_entry.id   900adc6b6f741498e13d947c72a13b3e
#
_cell.length_a   1.000
_cell.length_b   1.000
_cell.length_c   1.000
_cell.angle_alpha   90.00
_cell.angle_beta   90.00
_cell.angle_gamma   90.00
#
_symmetry.space_group_name_H-M   'P 1'
#
loop_
_entity.id
_entity.type
_entity.pdbx_description
1 polymer ?
#
loop_
_entity_poly.entity_id
_entity_poly.type
_entity_poly.pdbx_seq_one_letter_code
_entity_poly.pdbx_strand_id
1 'polypeptide(L)'
;MTTWMRFEYDKTAGLGTLDGAFIDEYEGDLFDGPVKTGRRFRLADVRITLPCRPSKFLALWNNDRAHAQKQGLAIPEEPLYFVKASSSSLAHGESIEVPAGYDGRVV
;
A
#
# COMPACT_ATOMS: atom_id res chain seq x y z
N MET A 1 -18.45 -3.81 -2.02
CA MET A 1 -17.05 -4.11 -1.59
C MET A 1 -16.62 -3.08 -0.56
N THR A 2 -16.08 -3.48 0.57
CA THR A 2 -15.64 -2.57 1.64
C THR A 2 -14.18 -2.19 1.41
N THR A 3 -13.88 -0.91 1.37
CA THR A 3 -12.50 -0.42 1.24
C THR A 3 -11.94 -0.09 2.61
N TRP A 4 -11.01 -0.89 3.09
CA TRP A 4 -10.26 -0.64 4.31
C TRP A 4 -9.09 0.29 4.05
N MET A 5 -8.80 1.16 5.03
CA MET A 5 -7.69 2.09 4.94
C MET A 5 -7.10 2.38 6.30
N ARG A 6 -5.84 2.77 6.30
CA ARG A 6 -5.17 3.36 7.45
C ARG A 6 -4.95 4.83 7.21
N PHE A 7 -5.10 5.60 8.25
CA PHE A 7 -4.97 7.05 8.18
C PHE A 7 -4.30 7.59 9.45
N GLU A 8 -3.91 8.84 9.40
CA GLU A 8 -3.43 9.59 10.55
C GLU A 8 -4.25 10.87 10.69
N TYR A 9 -4.76 11.11 11.88
CA TYR A 9 -5.45 12.30 12.29
C TYR A 9 -4.83 12.83 13.57
N ASP A 10 -4.42 14.08 13.58
CA ASP A 10 -3.74 14.73 14.73
C ASP A 10 -2.60 13.86 15.32
N LYS A 11 -1.71 13.36 14.46
CA LYS A 11 -0.57 12.47 14.79
C LYS A 11 -0.96 11.12 15.40
N THR A 12 -2.24 10.78 15.38
CA THR A 12 -2.75 9.49 15.86
C THR A 12 -3.11 8.60 14.68
N ALA A 13 -2.57 7.39 14.66
CA ALA A 13 -2.88 6.41 13.63
C ALA A 13 -4.28 5.81 13.84
N GLY A 14 -5.05 5.71 12.77
CA GLY A 14 -6.38 5.12 12.73
C GLY A 14 -6.50 4.02 11.69
N LEU A 15 -7.51 3.18 11.87
CA LEU A 15 -7.99 2.18 10.93
C LEU A 15 -9.46 2.49 10.63
N GLY A 16 -9.90 2.34 9.40
CA GLY A 16 -11.29 2.59 9.07
C GLY A 16 -11.73 2.07 7.72
N THR A 17 -13.00 2.24 7.44
CA THR A 17 -13.60 1.94 6.15
C THR A 17 -14.05 3.20 5.45
N LEU A 18 -13.77 3.29 4.15
CA LEU A 18 -14.16 4.42 3.32
C LEU A 18 -15.64 4.31 2.94
N ASP A 19 -16.39 5.39 3.20
CA ASP A 19 -17.77 5.58 2.79
C ASP A 19 -17.92 6.97 2.14
N GLY A 20 -17.87 7.01 0.82
CA GLY A 20 -17.86 8.25 0.06
C GLY A 20 -16.70 9.16 0.44
N ALA A 21 -16.99 10.34 1.00
CA ALA A 21 -15.99 11.30 1.47
C ALA A 21 -15.64 11.16 2.96
N PHE A 22 -16.08 10.09 3.61
CA PHE A 22 -15.91 9.87 5.03
C PHE A 22 -15.25 8.54 5.33
N ILE A 23 -14.63 8.48 6.51
CA ILE A 23 -14.00 7.28 7.05
C ILE A 23 -14.71 6.95 8.36
N ASP A 24 -15.29 5.76 8.41
CA ASP A 24 -15.79 5.19 9.67
C ASP A 24 -14.64 4.51 10.39
N GLU A 25 -14.32 4.96 11.59
CA GLU A 25 -13.17 4.43 12.34
C GLU A 25 -13.49 3.10 13.00
N TYR A 26 -12.45 2.26 13.03
CA TYR A 26 -12.45 0.98 13.74
C TYR A 26 -11.24 0.90 14.66
N GLU A 27 -11.40 0.18 15.75
CA GLU A 27 -10.39 -0.15 16.74
C GLU A 27 -10.02 -1.64 16.63
N GLY A 28 -8.76 -1.99 16.92
CA GLY A 28 -8.25 -3.35 16.81
C GLY A 28 -7.37 -3.58 15.60
N ASP A 29 -7.05 -4.84 15.33
CA ASP A 29 -6.28 -5.26 14.16
C ASP A 29 -7.21 -5.57 12.97
N LEU A 30 -6.79 -5.19 11.77
CA LEU A 30 -7.56 -5.41 10.54
C LEU A 30 -7.96 -6.88 10.33
N PHE A 31 -7.09 -7.81 10.74
CA PHE A 31 -7.25 -9.24 10.52
C PHE A 31 -7.80 -10.00 11.74
N ASP A 32 -8.05 -9.30 12.85
CA ASP A 32 -8.51 -9.87 14.10
C ASP A 32 -9.81 -9.20 14.60
N GLY A 33 -10.82 -9.16 13.71
CA GLY A 33 -12.16 -8.71 14.04
C GLY A 33 -12.25 -7.26 14.56
N PRO A 34 -11.86 -6.26 13.77
CA PRO A 34 -11.89 -4.86 14.21
C PRO A 34 -13.31 -4.41 14.55
N VAL A 35 -13.44 -3.56 15.57
CA VAL A 35 -14.71 -3.08 16.11
C VAL A 35 -14.91 -1.60 15.77
N LYS A 36 -16.11 -1.24 15.29
CA LYS A 36 -16.46 0.14 14.97
C LYS A 36 -16.50 1.00 16.22
N THR A 37 -15.76 2.12 16.24
CA THR A 37 -15.70 3.03 17.39
C THR A 37 -16.87 4.00 17.45
N GLY A 38 -17.57 4.19 16.33
CA GLY A 38 -18.60 5.22 16.17
C GLY A 38 -18.04 6.59 15.77
N ARG A 39 -16.72 6.80 15.75
CA ARG A 39 -16.11 8.04 15.23
C ARG A 39 -16.06 8.02 13.71
N ARG A 40 -16.22 9.22 13.14
CA ARG A 40 -16.20 9.42 11.70
C ARG A 40 -15.35 10.63 11.34
N PHE A 41 -14.51 10.48 10.34
CA PHE A 41 -13.60 11.52 9.85
C PHE A 41 -13.92 11.87 8.40
N ARG A 42 -13.66 13.11 8.00
CA ARG A 42 -13.66 13.47 6.59
C ARG A 42 -12.35 13.00 5.96
N LEU A 43 -12.42 12.39 4.80
CA LEU A 43 -11.23 11.95 4.08
C LEU A 43 -10.24 13.10 3.83
N ALA A 44 -10.74 14.32 3.60
CA ALA A 44 -9.92 15.51 3.36
C ALA A 44 -9.15 16.01 4.60
N ASP A 45 -9.55 15.58 5.81
CA ASP A 45 -8.96 16.07 7.06
C ASP A 45 -7.90 15.10 7.62
N VAL A 46 -7.64 13.99 6.94
CA VAL A 46 -6.70 12.98 7.39
C VAL A 46 -5.58 12.77 6.36
N ARG A 47 -4.45 12.26 6.83
CA ARG A 47 -3.38 11.77 5.96
C ARG A 47 -3.53 10.26 5.76
N ILE A 48 -3.65 9.82 4.51
CA ILE A 48 -3.69 8.40 4.19
C ILE A 48 -2.30 7.82 4.42
N THR A 49 -2.23 6.69 5.11
CA THR A 49 -0.99 5.97 5.37
C THR A 49 -0.96 4.63 4.63
N LEU A 50 0.12 3.86 4.77
CA LEU A 50 0.18 2.52 4.19
C LEU A 50 -1.01 1.68 4.66
N PRO A 51 -1.66 0.92 3.77
CA PRO A 51 -2.90 0.20 4.11
C PRO A 51 -2.71 -0.90 5.16
N CYS A 52 -1.49 -1.39 5.31
CA CYS A 52 -1.11 -2.38 6.32
C CYS A 52 0.31 -2.11 6.82
N ARG A 53 0.73 -2.87 7.84
CA ARG A 53 2.13 -2.90 8.32
C ARG A 53 2.74 -4.24 7.93
N PRO A 54 3.29 -4.37 6.72
CA PRO A 54 3.82 -5.64 6.26
C PRO A 54 5.09 -6.00 7.03
N SER A 55 5.19 -7.25 7.47
CA SER A 55 6.45 -7.79 8.01
C SER A 55 7.42 -8.17 6.89
N LYS A 56 6.89 -8.42 5.70
CA LYS A 56 7.64 -8.76 4.49
C LYS A 56 7.02 -8.08 3.28
N PHE A 57 7.85 -7.72 2.32
CA PHE A 57 7.42 -7.21 1.03
C PHE A 57 8.04 -8.05 -0.08
N LEU A 58 7.22 -8.88 -0.71
CA LEU A 58 7.63 -9.76 -1.79
C LEU A 58 7.15 -9.17 -3.11
N ALA A 59 8.05 -9.08 -4.08
CA ALA A 59 7.73 -8.68 -5.43
C ALA A 59 7.92 -9.87 -6.38
N LEU A 60 7.01 -10.01 -7.33
CA LEU A 60 7.11 -11.00 -8.40
C LEU A 60 7.89 -10.42 -9.58
N TRP A 61 8.69 -11.23 -10.23
CA TRP A 61 9.45 -10.85 -11.42
C TRP A 61 9.04 -11.69 -12.64
N ASN A 62 8.85 -11.01 -13.78
CA ASN A 62 8.41 -11.62 -15.06
C ASN A 62 7.11 -12.43 -14.96
N ASN A 63 6.28 -12.17 -13.96
CA ASN A 63 5.08 -12.93 -13.71
C ASN A 63 3.89 -12.46 -14.58
N ASP A 64 3.99 -11.27 -15.16
CA ASP A 64 3.04 -10.76 -16.15
C ASP A 64 3.46 -11.21 -17.56
N ARG A 65 2.63 -12.03 -18.20
CA ARG A 65 2.92 -12.61 -19.52
C ARG A 65 3.03 -11.55 -20.61
N ALA A 66 2.14 -10.57 -20.61
CA ALA A 66 2.15 -9.51 -21.62
C ALA A 66 3.38 -8.63 -21.49
N HIS A 67 3.78 -8.33 -20.26
CA HIS A 67 5.00 -7.57 -19.98
C HIS A 67 6.25 -8.35 -20.39
N ALA A 68 6.35 -9.63 -20.03
CA ALA A 68 7.48 -10.48 -20.39
C ALA A 68 7.63 -10.58 -21.92
N GLN A 69 6.56 -10.82 -22.66
CA GLN A 69 6.56 -10.87 -24.11
C GLN A 69 7.03 -9.55 -24.74
N LYS A 70 6.52 -8.41 -24.25
CA LYS A 70 6.93 -7.07 -24.73
C LYS A 70 8.41 -6.80 -24.53
N GLN A 71 9.01 -7.36 -23.50
CA GLN A 71 10.43 -7.21 -23.17
C GLN A 71 11.31 -8.29 -23.79
N GLY A 72 10.74 -9.27 -24.50
CA GLY A 72 11.49 -10.40 -25.06
C GLY A 72 12.05 -11.35 -24.01
N LEU A 73 11.44 -11.39 -22.82
CA LEU A 73 11.88 -12.22 -21.71
C LEU A 73 11.12 -13.56 -21.70
N ALA A 74 11.81 -14.61 -21.27
CA ALA A 74 11.17 -15.91 -21.07
C ALA A 74 10.15 -15.84 -19.92
N ILE A 75 9.00 -16.48 -20.12
CA ILE A 75 8.00 -16.64 -19.05
C ILE A 75 8.49 -17.74 -18.13
N PRO A 76 8.67 -17.50 -16.83
CA PRO A 76 9.14 -18.51 -15.90
C PRO A 76 8.08 -19.61 -15.71
N GLU A 77 8.55 -20.85 -15.58
CA GLU A 77 7.67 -22.02 -15.29
C GLU A 77 7.09 -21.95 -13.87
N GLU A 78 7.88 -21.40 -12.95
CA GLU A 78 7.47 -21.19 -11.54
C GLU A 78 7.54 -19.69 -11.20
N PRO A 79 6.72 -19.20 -10.23
CA PRO A 79 6.77 -17.81 -9.83
C PRO A 79 8.15 -17.42 -9.29
N LEU A 80 8.79 -16.45 -9.95
CA LEU A 80 10.03 -15.83 -9.46
C LEU A 80 9.67 -14.67 -8.53
N TYR A 81 10.32 -14.59 -7.39
CA TYR A 81 10.10 -13.51 -6.43
C TYR A 81 11.41 -13.03 -5.80
N PHE A 82 11.38 -11.80 -5.33
CA PHE A 82 12.46 -11.21 -4.55
C PHE A 82 11.91 -10.40 -3.38
N VAL A 83 12.72 -10.24 -2.35
CA VAL A 83 12.36 -9.48 -1.17
C VAL A 83 12.70 -8.01 -1.40
N LYS A 84 11.74 -7.12 -1.19
CA LYS A 84 11.95 -5.68 -1.16
C LYS A 84 12.11 -5.23 0.29
N ALA A 85 12.92 -4.21 0.52
CA ALA A 85 12.99 -3.57 1.82
C ALA A 85 11.61 -2.97 2.20
N SER A 86 11.21 -3.09 3.45
CA SER A 86 9.95 -2.48 3.93
C SER A 86 9.94 -0.95 3.76
N SER A 87 11.12 -0.31 3.80
CA SER A 87 11.32 1.11 3.52
C SER A 87 11.03 1.52 2.07
N SER A 88 10.86 0.57 1.13
CA SER A 88 10.47 0.87 -0.24
C SER A 88 8.97 1.09 -0.42
N SER A 89 8.18 0.96 0.66
CA SER A 89 6.76 1.23 0.64
C SER A 89 6.47 2.72 0.74
N LEU A 90 5.51 3.19 -0.05
CA LEU A 90 5.11 4.59 -0.10
C LEU A 90 3.59 4.69 0.07
N ALA A 91 3.13 5.65 0.86
CA ALA A 91 1.70 5.86 1.04
C ALA A 91 1.08 6.62 -0.14
N HIS A 92 -0.24 6.57 -0.25
CA HIS A 92 -0.97 7.31 -1.28
C HIS A 92 -0.71 8.82 -1.17
N GLY A 93 -0.36 9.45 -2.29
CA GLY A 93 -0.11 10.89 -2.38
C GLY A 93 1.30 11.32 -1.96
N GLU A 94 2.16 10.42 -1.53
CA GLU A 94 3.57 10.72 -1.26
C GLU A 94 4.40 10.71 -2.56
N SER A 95 5.50 11.45 -2.58
CA SER A 95 6.37 11.56 -3.75
C SER A 95 7.45 10.48 -3.75
N ILE A 96 7.69 9.90 -4.93
CA ILE A 96 8.84 9.03 -5.14
C ILE A 96 10.07 9.91 -5.34
N GLU A 97 11.03 9.79 -4.44
CA GLU A 97 12.30 10.53 -4.53
C GLU A 97 13.35 9.69 -5.25
N VAL A 98 13.89 10.25 -6.34
CA VAL A 98 15.02 9.64 -7.04
C VAL A 98 16.32 10.05 -6.32
N PRO A 99 17.19 9.09 -5.93
CA PRO A 99 18.44 9.41 -5.27
C PRO A 99 19.31 10.37 -6.10
N ALA A 100 19.94 11.32 -5.43
CA ALA A 100 20.86 12.26 -6.10
C ALA A 100 22.02 11.49 -6.78
N GLY A 101 22.28 11.83 -8.05
CA GLY A 101 23.32 11.16 -8.85
C GLY A 101 22.92 9.82 -9.47
N TYR A 102 21.66 9.40 -9.32
CA TYR A 102 21.15 8.23 -10.04
C TYR A 102 20.66 8.63 -11.44
N ASP A 103 21.27 8.07 -12.46
CA ASP A 103 20.97 8.28 -13.89
C ASP A 103 20.29 7.06 -14.55
N GLY A 104 19.99 6.04 -13.77
CA GLY A 104 19.33 4.83 -14.23
C GLY A 104 17.81 5.01 -14.43
N ARG A 105 17.20 3.99 -15.03
CA ARG A 105 15.75 3.95 -15.24
C ARG A 105 15.03 3.59 -13.94
N VAL A 106 14.05 4.40 -13.58
CA VAL A 106 13.09 4.09 -12.50
C VAL A 106 11.89 3.38 -13.13
N VAL A 107 11.53 2.23 -12.60
CA VAL A 107 10.43 1.37 -13.05
C VAL A 107 9.54 0.97 -11.88
#